data_25d4f41f3013c0e2da7865e859c8931f
#
_entry.id   25d4f41f3013c0e2da7865e859c8931f
#
_cell.length_a   1.000
_cell.length_b   1.000
_cell.length_c   1.000
_cell.angle_alpha   90.00
_cell.angle_beta   90.00
_cell.angle_gamma   90.00
#
_symmetry.space_group_name_H-M   'P 1'
#
loop_
_entity.id
_entity.type
_entity.pdbx_description
1 polymer ?
#
loop_
_entity_poly.entity_id
_entity_poly.type
_entity_poly.pdbx_seq_one_letter_code
_entity_poly.pdbx_strand_id
1 'polypeptide(L)'
;MLEFNNIYNMDCLEGLKLLPDNSIDLVVTSPPYNMRTRIRNGEYTTREKSEHFSKKYEHFSDDLTIEEYYDFHKNVLTELLRVSKCVLWNYQIVTGSKSAVFKLLGDFADQIKDIIIWEKVGQPAMHEQVLNSCYEFIVVFENDDKKGRCITNAQFKRGTMNNVLKGYKKNNNIKGHGACFP
;
A
#
# COMPACT_ATOMS: atom_id res chain seq x y z
N MET A 1 -14.61 12.82 18.25
CA MET A 1 -13.44 13.29 17.47
C MET A 1 -12.24 12.53 17.97
N LEU A 2 -11.41 12.01 17.07
CA LEU A 2 -10.18 11.31 17.48
C LEU A 2 -9.16 12.33 17.99
N GLU A 3 -8.40 11.96 19.03
CA GLU A 3 -7.37 12.81 19.61
C GLU A 3 -6.02 12.62 18.90
N PHE A 4 -5.21 13.67 18.83
CA PHE A 4 -3.87 13.61 18.25
C PHE A 4 -2.93 12.76 19.12
N ASN A 5 -1.89 12.20 18.49
CA ASN A 5 -0.84 11.40 19.13
C ASN A 5 -1.34 10.12 19.83
N ASN A 6 -2.49 9.60 19.44
CA ASN A 6 -3.05 8.35 19.95
C ASN A 6 -3.05 7.24 18.88
N ILE A 7 -2.95 6.00 19.34
CA ILE A 7 -3.13 4.81 18.50
C ILE A 7 -4.50 4.23 18.81
N TYR A 8 -5.31 4.03 17.78
CA TYR A 8 -6.65 3.49 17.88
C TYR A 8 -6.70 2.08 17.31
N ASN A 9 -7.08 1.11 18.14
CA ASN A 9 -7.31 -0.27 17.70
C ASN A 9 -8.77 -0.44 17.27
N MET A 10 -9.04 -0.14 16.00
CA MET A 10 -10.38 -0.25 15.40
C MET A 10 -10.29 -0.53 13.90
N ASP A 11 -11.40 -0.87 13.27
CA ASP A 11 -11.49 -0.93 11.81
C ASP A 11 -11.16 0.42 11.19
N CYS A 12 -10.33 0.41 10.13
CA CYS A 12 -9.84 1.66 9.54
C CYS A 12 -10.96 2.49 8.89
N LEU A 13 -11.95 1.86 8.27
CA LEU A 13 -13.07 2.58 7.67
C LEU A 13 -13.96 3.23 8.74
N GLU A 14 -14.18 2.55 9.87
CA GLU A 14 -14.90 3.14 11.00
C GLU A 14 -14.12 4.31 11.61
N GLY A 15 -12.80 4.16 11.74
CA GLY A 15 -11.93 5.24 12.22
C GLY A 15 -11.92 6.46 11.28
N LEU A 16 -11.81 6.24 9.98
CA LEU A 16 -11.79 7.30 8.97
C LEU A 16 -13.09 8.11 8.96
N LYS A 17 -14.25 7.49 9.16
CA LYS A 17 -15.55 8.19 9.27
C LYS A 17 -15.62 9.20 10.41
N LEU A 18 -14.79 9.04 11.45
CA LEU A 18 -14.74 9.96 12.59
C LEU A 18 -13.88 11.21 12.30
N LEU A 19 -13.15 11.23 11.21
CA LEU A 19 -12.29 12.34 10.82
C LEU A 19 -13.01 13.31 9.88
N PRO A 20 -12.88 14.62 10.10
CA PRO A 20 -13.39 15.64 9.18
C PRO A 20 -12.67 15.59 7.82
N ASP A 21 -13.33 16.12 6.80
CA ASP A 21 -12.72 16.27 5.47
C ASP A 21 -11.48 17.17 5.54
N ASN A 22 -10.42 16.80 4.80
CA ASN A 22 -9.17 17.55 4.69
C ASN A 22 -8.50 17.89 6.05
N SER A 23 -8.75 17.07 7.08
CA SER A 23 -8.21 17.29 8.45
C SER A 23 -6.79 16.74 8.64
N ILE A 24 -6.30 15.92 7.71
CA ILE A 24 -4.99 15.27 7.75
C ILE A 24 -4.12 15.82 6.63
N ASP A 25 -2.88 16.21 6.94
CA ASP A 25 -1.97 16.72 5.91
C ASP A 25 -1.38 15.60 5.06
N LEU A 26 -1.02 14.48 5.67
CA LEU A 26 -0.37 13.36 5.00
C LEU A 26 -0.78 12.02 5.62
N VAL A 27 -1.15 11.07 4.79
CA VAL A 27 -1.29 9.66 5.16
C VAL A 27 -0.15 8.86 4.55
N VAL A 28 0.49 8.01 5.34
CA VAL A 28 1.48 7.02 4.87
C VAL A 28 0.99 5.65 5.30
N THR A 29 0.72 4.77 4.34
CA THR A 29 0.17 3.45 4.65
C THR A 29 0.67 2.36 3.72
N SER A 30 0.66 1.14 4.23
CA SER A 30 0.95 -0.10 3.50
C SER A 30 -0.20 -1.07 3.80
N PRO A 31 -1.20 -1.17 2.91
CA PRO A 31 -2.35 -2.04 3.14
C PRO A 31 -1.97 -3.52 3.05
N PRO A 32 -2.85 -4.44 3.47
CA PRO A 32 -2.65 -5.87 3.23
C PRO A 32 -2.48 -6.17 1.73
N TYR A 33 -1.63 -7.15 1.39
CA TYR A 33 -1.27 -7.44 0.00
C TYR A 33 -1.95 -8.67 -0.59
N ASN A 34 -2.84 -9.32 0.13
CA ASN A 34 -3.53 -10.56 -0.29
C ASN A 34 -2.55 -11.71 -0.62
N MET A 35 -1.56 -11.89 0.25
CA MET A 35 -0.39 -12.77 0.03
C MET A 35 -0.75 -14.27 0.01
N ARG A 36 -1.88 -14.66 0.59
CA ARG A 36 -2.31 -16.06 0.65
C ARG A 36 -2.99 -16.54 -0.63
N THR A 37 -3.45 -15.63 -1.47
CA THR A 37 -4.05 -15.96 -2.76
C THR A 37 -2.98 -16.41 -3.76
N ARG A 38 -3.23 -17.50 -4.47
CA ARG A 38 -2.35 -18.04 -5.52
C ARG A 38 -3.19 -18.54 -6.71
N ILE A 39 -2.52 -18.83 -7.83
CA ILE A 39 -3.15 -19.52 -8.95
C ILE A 39 -2.70 -20.99 -8.96
N ARG A 40 -3.64 -21.91 -9.08
CA ARG A 40 -3.41 -23.34 -9.31
C ARG A 40 -4.34 -23.81 -10.42
N ASN A 41 -3.78 -24.48 -11.43
CA ASN A 41 -4.53 -24.95 -12.61
C ASN A 41 -5.34 -23.85 -13.31
N GLY A 42 -4.83 -22.62 -13.34
CA GLY A 42 -5.50 -21.46 -13.97
C GLY A 42 -6.54 -20.76 -13.10
N GLU A 43 -6.86 -21.27 -11.91
CA GLU A 43 -7.86 -20.68 -11.02
C GLU A 43 -7.24 -20.10 -9.75
N TYR A 44 -7.89 -19.06 -9.20
CA TYR A 44 -7.50 -18.50 -7.91
C TYR A 44 -7.84 -19.43 -6.78
N THR A 45 -6.88 -19.70 -5.93
CA THR A 45 -7.01 -20.55 -4.74
C THR A 45 -6.29 -19.92 -3.55
N THR A 46 -6.60 -20.40 -2.36
CA THR A 46 -5.93 -19.96 -1.13
C THR A 46 -4.77 -20.88 -0.77
N ARG A 47 -3.68 -20.32 -0.28
CA ARG A 47 -2.59 -21.08 0.33
C ARG A 47 -3.00 -21.57 1.72
N GLU A 48 -2.66 -22.80 2.06
CA GLU A 48 -2.76 -23.26 3.44
C GLU A 48 -1.91 -22.37 4.37
N LYS A 49 -2.35 -22.24 5.62
CA LYS A 49 -1.61 -21.48 6.64
C LYS A 49 -0.22 -22.10 6.80
N SER A 50 0.82 -21.38 6.40
CA SER A 50 2.19 -21.77 6.69
C SER A 50 2.70 -20.93 7.86
N GLU A 51 3.64 -21.48 8.65
CA GLU A 51 4.24 -20.78 9.79
C GLU A 51 4.87 -19.42 9.41
N HIS A 52 5.23 -19.25 8.13
CA HIS A 52 5.86 -18.03 7.63
C HIS A 52 4.88 -16.93 7.24
N PHE A 53 3.61 -17.25 6.90
CA PHE A 53 2.64 -16.28 6.39
C PHE A 53 1.48 -16.01 7.36
N SER A 54 1.11 -16.98 8.20
CA SER A 54 -0.10 -16.92 9.02
C SER A 54 -0.02 -16.00 10.24
N LYS A 55 1.19 -15.59 10.66
CA LYS A 55 1.38 -14.78 11.89
C LYS A 55 1.28 -13.27 11.68
N LYS A 56 1.16 -12.80 10.44
CA LYS A 56 1.20 -11.36 10.14
C LYS A 56 -0.14 -10.66 10.32
N TYR A 57 -1.24 -11.35 10.07
CA TYR A 57 -2.58 -10.76 10.14
C TYR A 57 -3.51 -11.74 10.87
N GLU A 58 -3.65 -11.56 12.20
CA GLU A 58 -4.51 -12.43 13.02
C GLU A 58 -6.00 -12.19 12.74
N HIS A 59 -6.37 -10.97 12.36
CA HIS A 59 -7.75 -10.52 12.21
C HIS A 59 -8.15 -10.12 10.80
N PHE A 60 -7.21 -10.07 9.85
CA PHE A 60 -7.50 -9.76 8.45
C PHE A 60 -7.34 -11.00 7.58
N SER A 61 -8.35 -11.30 6.77
CA SER A 61 -8.28 -12.38 5.79
C SER A 61 -7.38 -11.93 4.63
N ASP A 62 -6.20 -12.54 4.53
CA ASP A 62 -5.19 -12.21 3.51
C ASP A 62 -5.35 -13.08 2.25
N ASP A 63 -6.58 -13.54 2.00
CA ASP A 63 -7.02 -14.42 0.91
C ASP A 63 -8.36 -14.00 0.32
N LEU A 64 -8.65 -12.72 0.32
CA LEU A 64 -9.85 -12.16 -0.30
C LEU A 64 -9.92 -12.50 -1.79
N THR A 65 -11.12 -12.60 -2.34
CA THR A 65 -11.32 -12.61 -3.78
C THR A 65 -10.79 -11.29 -4.38
N ILE A 66 -10.52 -11.27 -5.68
CA ILE A 66 -10.01 -10.07 -6.36
C ILE A 66 -11.00 -8.91 -6.24
N GLU A 67 -12.31 -9.20 -6.32
CA GLU A 67 -13.38 -8.22 -6.17
C GLU A 67 -13.45 -7.66 -4.75
N GLU A 68 -13.50 -8.51 -3.73
CA GLU A 68 -13.52 -8.07 -2.32
C GLU A 68 -12.27 -7.25 -1.98
N TYR A 69 -11.11 -7.67 -2.47
CA TYR A 69 -9.85 -6.94 -2.28
C TYR A 69 -9.89 -5.57 -2.96
N TYR A 70 -10.39 -5.49 -4.19
CA TYR A 70 -10.57 -4.23 -4.90
C TYR A 70 -11.55 -3.30 -4.16
N ASP A 71 -12.72 -3.80 -3.78
CA ASP A 71 -13.76 -3.00 -3.12
C ASP A 71 -13.29 -2.46 -1.77
N PHE A 72 -12.62 -3.30 -0.97
CA PHE A 72 -12.00 -2.85 0.28
C PHE A 72 -11.03 -1.69 0.05
N HIS A 73 -10.08 -1.85 -0.89
CA HIS A 73 -9.07 -0.82 -1.16
C HIS A 73 -9.66 0.44 -1.77
N LYS A 74 -10.68 0.31 -2.62
CA LYS A 74 -11.40 1.44 -3.19
C LYS A 74 -12.08 2.26 -2.09
N ASN A 75 -12.77 1.60 -1.18
CA ASN A 75 -13.45 2.27 -0.07
C ASN A 75 -12.43 2.98 0.85
N VAL A 76 -11.34 2.30 1.21
CA VAL A 76 -10.30 2.89 2.04
C VAL A 76 -9.63 4.08 1.35
N LEU A 77 -9.24 3.96 0.07
CA LEU A 77 -8.60 5.05 -0.65
C LEU A 77 -9.54 6.26 -0.83
N THR A 78 -10.83 6.01 -1.10
CA THR A 78 -11.84 7.07 -1.17
C THR A 78 -11.91 7.87 0.13
N GLU A 79 -11.99 7.18 1.26
CA GLU A 79 -12.02 7.83 2.58
C GLU A 79 -10.70 8.53 2.91
N LEU A 80 -9.56 7.94 2.59
CA LEU A 80 -8.26 8.58 2.78
C LEU A 80 -8.14 9.88 1.98
N LEU A 81 -8.61 9.89 0.74
CA LEU A 81 -8.63 11.08 -0.11
C LEU A 81 -9.64 12.12 0.38
N ARG A 82 -10.72 11.71 1.04
CA ARG A 82 -11.66 12.63 1.70
C ARG A 82 -11.03 13.33 2.89
N VAL A 83 -10.35 12.58 3.75
CA VAL A 83 -9.82 13.12 5.02
C VAL A 83 -8.47 13.77 4.90
N SER A 84 -7.70 13.50 3.84
CA SER A 84 -6.32 13.95 3.73
C SER A 84 -6.01 14.71 2.44
N LYS A 85 -4.96 15.54 2.51
CA LYS A 85 -4.44 16.30 1.36
C LYS A 85 -3.56 15.44 0.46
N CYS A 86 -2.80 14.49 1.03
CA CYS A 86 -1.89 13.64 0.31
C CYS A 86 -1.86 12.23 0.93
N VAL A 87 -1.82 11.21 0.10
CA VAL A 87 -1.72 9.80 0.52
C VAL A 87 -0.51 9.17 -0.16
N LEU A 88 0.42 8.66 0.62
CA LEU A 88 1.50 7.77 0.19
C LEU A 88 1.06 6.33 0.46
N TRP A 89 0.73 5.61 -0.60
CA TRP A 89 0.21 4.25 -0.51
C TRP A 89 1.21 3.26 -1.09
N ASN A 90 1.77 2.43 -0.22
CA ASN A 90 2.75 1.43 -0.62
C ASN A 90 2.08 0.15 -1.13
N TYR A 91 2.55 -0.34 -2.29
CA TYR A 91 2.09 -1.56 -2.91
C TYR A 91 3.24 -2.53 -3.20
N GLN A 92 2.94 -3.82 -3.00
CA GLN A 92 3.70 -4.91 -3.60
C GLN A 92 2.78 -5.68 -4.56
N ILE A 93 3.21 -5.84 -5.81
CA ILE A 93 2.45 -6.59 -6.82
C ILE A 93 2.66 -8.09 -6.59
N VAL A 94 1.61 -8.77 -6.19
CA VAL A 94 1.58 -10.22 -6.00
C VAL A 94 0.38 -10.83 -6.72
N THR A 95 0.36 -12.15 -6.85
CA THR A 95 -0.73 -12.86 -7.58
C THR A 95 -2.11 -12.47 -7.09
N GLY A 96 -2.30 -12.37 -5.78
CA GLY A 96 -3.60 -12.08 -5.17
C GLY A 96 -4.02 -10.62 -5.20
N SER A 97 -3.16 -9.71 -5.67
CA SER A 97 -3.45 -8.27 -5.64
C SER A 97 -3.38 -7.61 -7.02
N LYS A 98 -2.57 -8.12 -7.96
CA LYS A 98 -2.16 -7.36 -9.15
C LYS A 98 -3.33 -6.81 -9.98
N SER A 99 -4.34 -7.60 -10.27
CA SER A 99 -5.47 -7.16 -11.10
C SER A 99 -6.32 -6.11 -10.39
N ALA A 100 -6.56 -6.28 -9.11
CA ALA A 100 -7.28 -5.31 -8.28
C ALA A 100 -6.49 -3.99 -8.16
N VAL A 101 -5.18 -4.07 -7.92
CA VAL A 101 -4.31 -2.88 -7.81
C VAL A 101 -4.29 -2.10 -9.11
N PHE A 102 -4.07 -2.75 -10.26
CA PHE A 102 -4.05 -2.03 -11.54
C PHE A 102 -5.42 -1.44 -11.91
N LYS A 103 -6.51 -2.12 -11.58
CA LYS A 103 -7.86 -1.56 -11.74
C LYS A 103 -8.05 -0.34 -10.85
N LEU A 104 -7.66 -0.43 -9.57
CA LEU A 104 -7.74 0.68 -8.62
C LEU A 104 -6.93 1.89 -9.10
N LEU A 105 -5.69 1.68 -9.55
CA LEU A 105 -4.86 2.76 -10.10
C LEU A 105 -5.48 3.40 -11.34
N GLY A 106 -6.15 2.60 -12.19
CA GLY A 106 -6.91 3.11 -13.34
C GLY A 106 -8.09 3.99 -12.93
N ASP A 107 -8.86 3.55 -11.92
CA ASP A 107 -10.04 4.29 -11.44
C ASP A 107 -9.66 5.61 -10.75
N PHE A 108 -8.47 5.68 -10.14
CA PHE A 108 -7.95 6.87 -9.44
C PHE A 108 -6.81 7.55 -10.21
N ALA A 109 -6.72 7.34 -11.54
CA ALA A 109 -5.60 7.83 -12.34
C ALA A 109 -5.43 9.36 -12.28
N ASP A 110 -6.53 10.10 -12.23
CA ASP A 110 -6.51 11.57 -12.15
C ASP A 110 -5.95 12.09 -10.80
N GLN A 111 -6.05 11.30 -9.73
CA GLN A 111 -5.52 11.63 -8.40
C GLN A 111 -4.05 11.24 -8.21
N ILE A 112 -3.50 10.44 -9.12
CA ILE A 112 -2.09 10.03 -9.03
C ILE A 112 -1.18 11.18 -9.45
N LYS A 113 -0.29 11.60 -8.54
CA LYS A 113 0.74 12.62 -8.82
C LYS A 113 2.05 12.00 -9.28
N ASP A 114 2.49 10.94 -8.62
CA ASP A 114 3.72 10.23 -8.99
C ASP A 114 3.71 8.79 -8.43
N ILE A 115 4.66 7.99 -8.91
CA ILE A 115 4.96 6.67 -8.38
C ILE A 115 6.43 6.68 -7.95
N ILE A 116 6.66 6.38 -6.68
CA ILE A 116 7.99 6.24 -6.11
C ILE A 116 8.35 4.75 -6.10
N ILE A 117 9.47 4.39 -6.67
CA ILE A 117 10.01 3.02 -6.63
C ILE A 117 10.90 2.88 -5.39
N TRP A 118 10.54 1.97 -4.51
CA TRP A 118 11.40 1.58 -3.40
C TRP A 118 12.17 0.32 -3.77
N GLU A 119 13.45 0.49 -4.09
CA GLU A 119 14.35 -0.62 -4.41
C GLU A 119 14.67 -1.44 -3.16
N LYS A 120 14.42 -2.75 -3.23
CA LYS A 120 14.75 -3.72 -2.18
C LYS A 120 16.04 -4.44 -2.51
N VAL A 121 16.94 -4.52 -1.56
CA VAL A 121 18.22 -5.22 -1.73
C VAL A 121 18.08 -6.67 -1.26
N GLY A 122 18.56 -7.63 -2.08
CA GLY A 122 18.78 -9.00 -1.66
C GLY A 122 17.54 -9.89 -1.61
N GLN A 123 16.54 -9.66 -2.46
CA GLN A 123 15.40 -10.57 -2.62
C GLN A 123 15.71 -11.65 -3.65
N PRO A 124 15.89 -12.92 -3.26
CA PRO A 124 16.08 -14.02 -4.21
C PRO A 124 14.79 -14.32 -4.97
N ALA A 125 14.91 -14.86 -6.19
CA ALA A 125 13.76 -15.40 -6.90
C ALA A 125 13.15 -16.55 -6.09
N MET A 126 11.83 -16.56 -6.00
CA MET A 126 11.12 -17.63 -5.31
C MET A 126 10.88 -18.86 -6.18
N HIS A 127 11.07 -18.75 -7.49
CA HIS A 127 10.80 -19.81 -8.45
C HIS A 127 11.58 -19.56 -9.75
N GLU A 128 11.90 -20.64 -10.51
CA GLU A 128 12.35 -20.52 -11.89
C GLU A 128 11.30 -19.82 -12.75
N GLN A 129 11.74 -19.09 -13.78
CA GLN A 129 10.87 -18.32 -14.70
C GLN A 129 10.12 -17.13 -14.05
N VAL A 130 10.45 -16.77 -12.82
CA VAL A 130 9.92 -15.60 -12.13
C VAL A 130 11.05 -14.61 -11.89
N LEU A 131 10.81 -13.34 -12.21
CA LEU A 131 11.78 -12.28 -11.91
C LEU A 131 11.89 -12.08 -10.40
N ASN A 132 13.08 -11.72 -9.95
CA ASN A 132 13.29 -11.30 -8.57
C ASN A 132 12.45 -10.04 -8.30
N SER A 133 11.60 -10.09 -7.28
CA SER A 133 10.85 -8.92 -6.84
C SER A 133 11.76 -8.00 -6.04
N CYS A 134 12.47 -7.10 -6.73
CA CYS A 134 13.46 -6.21 -6.13
C CYS A 134 12.91 -4.80 -5.83
N TYR A 135 11.62 -4.56 -5.94
CA TYR A 135 11.02 -3.28 -5.59
C TYR A 135 9.61 -3.44 -5.01
N GLU A 136 9.20 -2.43 -4.28
CA GLU A 136 7.81 -2.04 -4.05
C GLU A 136 7.61 -0.65 -4.64
N PHE A 137 6.37 -0.24 -4.82
CA PHE A 137 6.11 1.12 -5.28
C PHE A 137 5.13 1.83 -4.34
N ILE A 138 5.39 3.12 -4.16
CA ILE A 138 4.57 3.99 -3.34
C ILE A 138 3.87 4.93 -4.30
N VAL A 139 2.55 4.85 -4.37
CA VAL A 139 1.75 5.76 -5.17
C VAL A 139 1.43 7.00 -4.36
N VAL A 140 1.68 8.15 -4.95
CA VAL A 140 1.36 9.46 -4.37
C VAL A 140 0.03 9.91 -4.92
N PHE A 141 -0.99 9.96 -4.06
CA PHE A 141 -2.32 10.45 -4.42
C PHE A 141 -2.60 11.80 -3.76
N GLU A 142 -3.30 12.65 -4.46
CA GLU A 142 -3.88 13.89 -3.93
C GLU A 142 -5.30 14.09 -4.47
N ASN A 143 -6.17 14.59 -3.61
CA ASN A 143 -7.52 14.97 -3.97
C ASN A 143 -7.56 16.49 -4.27
N ASP A 144 -6.98 16.88 -5.40
CA ASP A 144 -7.08 18.23 -5.91
C ASP A 144 -7.56 18.24 -7.37
N ASP A 145 -8.03 19.39 -7.83
CA ASP A 145 -8.53 19.57 -9.22
C ASP A 145 -7.39 19.66 -10.24
N LYS A 146 -6.13 19.60 -9.81
CA LYS A 146 -4.96 19.76 -10.68
C LYS A 146 -4.54 18.43 -11.26
N LYS A 147 -4.84 18.20 -12.51
CA LYS A 147 -4.29 17.07 -13.26
C LYS A 147 -2.80 17.30 -13.50
N GLY A 148 -1.99 16.32 -13.20
CA GLY A 148 -0.56 16.37 -13.44
C GLY A 148 0.27 15.93 -12.25
N ARG A 149 1.60 15.93 -12.41
CA ARG A 149 2.55 15.32 -11.48
C ARG A 149 3.07 16.26 -10.38
N CYS A 150 2.50 17.45 -10.27
CA CYS A 150 2.94 18.43 -9.28
C CYS A 150 2.36 18.08 -7.91
N ILE A 151 3.22 17.74 -6.95
CA ILE A 151 2.83 17.49 -5.56
C ILE A 151 2.61 18.83 -4.87
N THR A 152 1.42 19.01 -4.31
CA THR A 152 1.04 20.28 -3.65
C THR A 152 1.86 20.48 -2.39
N ASN A 153 2.34 21.70 -2.19
CA ASN A 153 3.17 22.09 -1.04
C ASN A 153 4.50 21.34 -0.87
N ALA A 154 4.99 20.66 -1.91
CA ALA A 154 6.30 20.05 -1.87
C ALA A 154 7.42 21.10 -1.68
N GLN A 155 8.35 20.81 -0.75
CA GLN A 155 9.43 21.75 -0.36
C GLN A 155 10.79 21.43 -1.01
N PHE A 156 10.83 20.52 -1.97
CA PHE A 156 12.09 20.17 -2.64
C PHE A 156 12.41 21.09 -3.80
N LYS A 157 13.70 21.40 -4.00
CA LYS A 157 14.19 22.17 -5.13
C LYS A 157 14.24 21.30 -6.41
N ARG A 158 14.12 21.95 -7.57
CA ARG A 158 14.20 21.29 -8.87
C ARG A 158 15.46 20.40 -8.96
N GLY A 159 15.27 19.13 -9.32
CA GLY A 159 16.36 18.17 -9.54
C GLY A 159 17.01 17.60 -8.27
N THR A 160 16.49 17.88 -7.07
CA THR A 160 17.07 17.38 -5.81
C THR A 160 16.44 16.09 -5.29
N MET A 161 15.23 15.74 -5.74
CA MET A 161 14.54 14.51 -5.33
C MET A 161 14.31 13.60 -6.53
N ASN A 162 14.61 12.34 -6.33
CA ASN A 162 14.30 11.27 -7.30
C ASN A 162 13.12 10.43 -6.80
N ASN A 163 12.34 9.93 -7.74
CA ASN A 163 11.27 8.99 -7.44
C ASN A 163 11.75 7.53 -7.39
N VAL A 164 13.04 7.29 -7.19
CA VAL A 164 13.62 5.98 -6.93
C VAL A 164 14.41 6.05 -5.62
N LEU A 165 13.94 5.33 -4.62
CA LEU A 165 14.60 5.20 -3.32
C LEU A 165 15.53 3.99 -3.37
N LYS A 166 16.84 4.22 -3.28
CA LYS A 166 17.88 3.19 -3.40
C LYS A 166 18.60 2.94 -2.08
N GLY A 167 19.04 1.68 -1.90
CA GLY A 167 19.96 1.32 -0.82
C GLY A 167 19.36 1.22 0.58
N TYR A 168 18.04 1.34 0.70
CA TYR A 168 17.38 1.14 1.99
C TYR A 168 17.25 -0.36 2.29
N LYS A 169 17.93 -0.78 3.35
CA LYS A 169 17.81 -2.17 3.87
C LYS A 169 16.71 -2.23 4.91
N LYS A 170 15.94 -3.31 4.89
CA LYS A 170 15.01 -3.62 5.97
C LYS A 170 15.80 -3.71 7.29
N ASN A 171 15.44 -2.90 8.26
CA ASN A 171 16.07 -2.92 9.58
C ASN A 171 15.21 -3.77 10.54
N ASN A 172 15.75 -4.88 11.02
CA ASN A 172 15.05 -5.79 11.93
C ASN A 172 15.13 -5.34 13.39
N ASN A 173 15.20 -4.04 13.65
CA ASN A 173 15.45 -3.50 15.00
C ASN A 173 14.29 -3.65 15.97
N ILE A 174 13.08 -3.99 15.49
CA ILE A 174 11.93 -4.22 16.38
C ILE A 174 11.72 -5.72 16.52
N LYS A 175 12.08 -6.26 17.71
CA LYS A 175 11.90 -7.66 18.05
C LYS A 175 10.42 -8.04 17.95
N GLY A 176 10.10 -9.08 17.17
CA GLY A 176 8.73 -9.59 17.01
C GLY A 176 7.87 -8.90 15.96
N HIS A 177 8.34 -7.84 15.29
CA HIS A 177 7.60 -7.19 14.20
C HIS A 177 8.10 -7.66 12.83
N GLY A 178 7.23 -8.33 12.07
CA GLY A 178 7.58 -8.90 10.76
C GLY A 178 7.73 -7.89 9.61
N ALA A 179 7.28 -6.66 9.79
CA ALA A 179 7.30 -5.58 8.80
C ALA A 179 7.99 -4.35 9.37
N CYS A 180 9.32 -4.38 9.44
CA CYS A 180 10.08 -3.19 9.80
C CYS A 180 10.48 -2.46 8.52
N PHE A 181 10.16 -1.18 8.46
CA PHE A 181 10.64 -0.26 7.43
C PHE A 181 11.95 0.38 7.88
N PRO A 182 12.83 0.79 6.97
CA PRO A 182 14.04 1.55 7.31
C PRO A 182 13.70 2.90 7.90
#